data_e8d76e21576cceee3c137de76c7adb41
#
_entry.id   e8d76e21576cceee3c137de76c7adb41
#
_cell.length_a   1.000
_cell.length_b   1.000
_cell.length_c   1.000
_cell.angle_alpha   90.00
_cell.angle_beta   90.00
_cell.angle_gamma   90.00
#
_symmetry.space_group_name_H-M   'P 1'
#
loop_
_entity.id
_entity.type
_entity.pdbx_description
1 polymer ?
#
loop_
_entity_poly.entity_id
_entity_poly.type
_entity_poly.pdbx_seq_one_letter_code
_entity_poly.pdbx_strand_id
1 'polypeptide(L)'
;VGEAYGKRYGFLAIFLQWIESTIWYPTVLTFGAVSIAYIGMNNVHDAALASNKVFTLVTVLVIYWVATFISLKGLGWVSKISKIGATVGTIIPAGLLILFGIIYLATGGHNNMDMSQGFFPDLSNFNNLVLASSIFLFYAGMEMSGIHVMDVKEPASKNYPKAIFIGAIIIVVIFILGTFALGLIIP
;
A
#
# COMPACT_ATOMS: atom_id res chain seq x y z
N VAL A 1 -11.34 21.22 -4.32
CA VAL A 1 -10.59 21.88 -5.41
C VAL A 1 -11.50 22.80 -6.20
N GLY A 2 -12.65 22.31 -6.68
CA GLY A 2 -13.57 23.11 -7.51
C GLY A 2 -14.13 24.36 -6.83
N GLU A 3 -14.43 24.29 -5.52
CA GLU A 3 -14.87 25.46 -4.75
C GLU A 3 -13.74 26.45 -4.48
N ALA A 4 -12.51 25.96 -4.24
CA ALA A 4 -11.36 26.81 -3.91
C ALA A 4 -10.70 27.44 -5.14
N TYR A 5 -10.64 26.72 -6.27
CA TYR A 5 -9.85 27.13 -7.43
C TYR A 5 -10.66 27.22 -8.73
N GLY A 6 -11.97 26.97 -8.67
CA GLY A 6 -12.89 27.05 -9.81
C GLY A 6 -13.09 25.73 -10.55
N LYS A 7 -14.14 25.71 -11.40
CA LYS A 7 -14.64 24.48 -12.07
C LYS A 7 -13.60 23.79 -12.96
N ARG A 8 -12.71 24.54 -13.63
CA ARG A 8 -11.66 23.97 -14.49
C ARG A 8 -10.67 23.09 -13.71
N TYR A 9 -10.19 23.60 -12.58
CA TYR A 9 -9.27 22.87 -11.70
C TYR A 9 -9.97 21.72 -10.99
N GLY A 10 -11.25 21.89 -10.65
CA GLY A 10 -12.08 20.79 -10.14
C GLY A 10 -12.20 19.64 -11.12
N PHE A 11 -12.50 19.93 -12.38
CA PHE A 11 -12.56 18.92 -13.44
C PHE A 11 -11.18 18.24 -13.65
N LEU A 12 -10.12 19.03 -13.74
CA LEU A 12 -8.77 18.49 -13.91
C LEU A 12 -8.38 17.54 -12.78
N ALA A 13 -8.68 17.88 -11.54
CA ALA A 13 -8.39 17.04 -10.38
C ALA A 13 -9.11 15.68 -10.47
N ILE A 14 -10.41 15.69 -10.80
CA ILE A 14 -11.19 14.44 -10.96
C ILE A 14 -10.68 13.62 -12.16
N PHE A 15 -10.35 14.28 -13.26
CA PHE A 15 -9.80 13.61 -14.43
C PHE A 15 -8.47 12.94 -14.17
N LEU A 16 -7.54 13.63 -13.48
CA LEU A 16 -6.26 13.05 -13.08
C LEU A 16 -6.43 11.89 -12.11
N GLN A 17 -7.35 12.00 -11.16
CA GLN A 17 -7.67 10.92 -10.24
C GLN A 17 -8.26 9.69 -10.96
N TRP A 18 -9.07 9.91 -12.00
CA TRP A 18 -9.58 8.82 -12.83
C TRP A 18 -8.46 8.11 -13.60
N ILE A 19 -7.52 8.87 -14.20
CA ILE A 19 -6.35 8.30 -14.88
C ILE A 19 -5.50 7.50 -13.89
N GLU A 20 -5.19 8.07 -12.74
CA GLU A 20 -4.44 7.41 -11.66
C GLU A 20 -5.09 6.08 -11.29
N SER A 21 -6.37 6.08 -10.99
CA SER A 21 -7.12 4.87 -10.63
C SER A 21 -7.05 3.79 -11.70
N THR A 22 -7.09 4.18 -12.98
CA THR A 22 -7.02 3.24 -14.11
C THR A 22 -5.68 2.50 -14.17
N ILE A 23 -4.60 3.13 -13.72
CA ILE A 23 -3.26 2.54 -13.68
C ILE A 23 -3.03 1.80 -12.34
N TRP A 24 -3.49 2.38 -11.25
CA TRP A 24 -3.24 1.89 -9.89
C TRP A 24 -3.95 0.56 -9.60
N TYR A 25 -5.24 0.42 -9.97
CA TYR A 25 -5.98 -0.81 -9.71
C TYR A 25 -5.36 -2.07 -10.34
N PRO A 26 -5.03 -2.09 -11.64
CA PRO A 26 -4.36 -3.24 -12.24
C PRO A 26 -3.02 -3.55 -11.58
N THR A 27 -2.26 -2.53 -11.20
CA THR A 27 -0.95 -2.69 -10.54
C THR A 27 -1.10 -3.39 -9.19
N VAL A 28 -2.00 -2.91 -8.33
CA VAL A 28 -2.22 -3.48 -6.99
C VAL A 28 -2.82 -4.88 -7.07
N LEU A 29 -3.76 -5.12 -7.98
CA LEU A 29 -4.35 -6.44 -8.18
C LEU A 29 -3.32 -7.44 -8.71
N THR A 30 -2.42 -7.01 -9.59
CA THR A 30 -1.31 -7.84 -10.08
C THR A 30 -0.35 -8.19 -8.93
N PHE A 31 -0.01 -7.21 -8.09
CA PHE A 31 0.80 -7.47 -6.90
C PHE A 31 0.12 -8.47 -5.96
N GLY A 32 -1.18 -8.34 -5.75
CA GLY A 32 -1.97 -9.31 -4.99
C GLY A 32 -1.94 -10.72 -5.59
N ALA A 33 -2.07 -10.84 -6.91
CA ALA A 33 -2.01 -12.12 -7.61
C ALA A 33 -0.62 -12.79 -7.49
N VAL A 34 0.46 -12.00 -7.64
CA VAL A 34 1.83 -12.46 -7.41
C VAL A 34 2.03 -12.91 -5.97
N SER A 35 1.54 -12.15 -5.00
CA SER A 35 1.63 -12.52 -3.58
C SER A 35 0.92 -13.85 -3.27
N ILE A 36 -0.24 -14.10 -3.90
CA ILE A 36 -0.96 -15.37 -3.77
C ILE A 36 -0.13 -16.53 -4.34
N ALA A 37 0.63 -16.34 -5.41
CA ALA A 37 1.47 -17.38 -5.98
C ALA A 37 2.52 -17.90 -4.99
N TYR A 38 3.01 -17.05 -4.09
CA TYR A 38 4.03 -17.40 -3.09
C TYR A 38 3.49 -18.03 -1.78
N ILE A 39 2.19 -18.30 -1.68
CA ILE A 39 1.61 -18.97 -0.50
C ILE A 39 2.08 -20.43 -0.38
N GLY A 40 2.48 -21.07 -1.49
CA GLY A 40 2.88 -22.48 -1.54
C GLY A 40 4.19 -22.82 -0.81
N MET A 41 5.00 -21.81 -0.44
CA MET A 41 6.32 -21.96 0.21
C MET A 41 7.32 -22.84 -0.59
N ASN A 42 7.14 -22.93 -1.89
CA ASN A 42 8.04 -23.63 -2.81
C ASN A 42 8.62 -22.63 -3.81
N ASN A 43 9.79 -22.08 -3.52
CA ASN A 43 10.37 -20.96 -4.26
C ASN A 43 10.43 -21.15 -5.79
N VAL A 44 10.71 -22.37 -6.26
CA VAL A 44 10.82 -22.65 -7.71
C VAL A 44 9.44 -22.68 -8.38
N HIS A 45 8.51 -23.42 -7.78
CA HIS A 45 7.15 -23.53 -8.29
C HIS A 45 6.41 -22.19 -8.19
N ASP A 46 6.56 -21.51 -7.07
CA ASP A 46 5.87 -20.23 -6.77
C ASP A 46 6.36 -19.12 -7.70
N ALA A 47 7.67 -19.05 -7.99
CA ALA A 47 8.23 -18.10 -8.96
C ALA A 47 7.73 -18.39 -10.39
N ALA A 48 7.65 -19.66 -10.78
CA ALA A 48 7.09 -20.04 -12.07
C ALA A 48 5.61 -19.69 -12.18
N LEU A 49 4.84 -19.86 -11.10
CA LEU A 49 3.43 -19.50 -11.03
C LEU A 49 3.24 -17.97 -11.07
N ALA A 50 4.05 -17.20 -10.32
CA ALA A 50 4.03 -15.76 -10.30
C ALA A 50 4.34 -15.13 -11.67
N SER A 51 5.21 -15.78 -12.47
CA SER A 51 5.55 -15.35 -13.83
C SER A 51 4.55 -15.81 -14.90
N ASN A 52 3.59 -16.65 -14.54
CA ASN A 52 2.59 -17.17 -15.47
C ASN A 52 1.50 -16.12 -15.73
N LYS A 53 1.48 -15.60 -16.95
CA LYS A 53 0.53 -14.56 -17.37
C LYS A 53 -0.93 -14.99 -17.25
N VAL A 54 -1.24 -16.26 -17.52
CA VAL A 54 -2.62 -16.76 -17.43
C VAL A 54 -3.07 -16.86 -15.98
N PHE A 55 -2.23 -17.38 -15.09
CA PHE A 55 -2.49 -17.41 -13.65
C PHE A 55 -2.74 -16.00 -13.11
N THR A 56 -1.84 -15.07 -13.42
CA THR A 56 -1.95 -13.68 -12.97
C THR A 56 -3.25 -13.04 -13.47
N LEU A 57 -3.55 -13.17 -14.77
CA LEU A 57 -4.77 -12.62 -15.35
C LEU A 57 -6.04 -13.18 -14.72
N VAL A 58 -6.13 -14.50 -14.58
CA VAL A 58 -7.31 -15.16 -13.98
C VAL A 58 -7.48 -14.72 -12.52
N THR A 59 -6.38 -14.70 -11.76
CA THR A 59 -6.41 -14.30 -10.35
C THR A 59 -6.85 -12.83 -10.19
N VAL A 60 -6.31 -11.92 -11.01
CA VAL A 60 -6.70 -10.52 -11.03
C VAL A 60 -8.19 -10.37 -11.33
N LEU A 61 -8.71 -11.07 -12.35
CA LEU A 61 -10.12 -11.01 -12.69
C LEU A 61 -11.01 -11.56 -11.57
N VAL A 62 -10.61 -12.65 -10.93
CA VAL A 62 -11.36 -13.22 -9.79
C VAL A 62 -11.40 -12.23 -8.62
N ILE A 63 -10.26 -11.65 -8.24
CA ILE A 63 -10.20 -10.68 -7.15
C ILE A 63 -11.06 -9.46 -7.48
N TYR A 64 -10.94 -8.94 -8.70
CA TYR A 64 -11.71 -7.79 -9.16
C TYR A 64 -13.23 -8.03 -9.08
N TRP A 65 -13.70 -9.16 -9.61
CA TRP A 65 -15.12 -9.47 -9.58
C TRP A 65 -15.64 -9.75 -8.18
N VAL A 66 -14.87 -10.45 -7.34
CA VAL A 66 -15.23 -10.66 -5.92
C VAL A 66 -15.35 -9.32 -5.21
N ALA A 67 -14.38 -8.42 -5.37
CA ALA A 67 -14.44 -7.07 -4.78
C ALA A 67 -15.65 -6.28 -5.29
N THR A 68 -15.95 -6.38 -6.60
CA THR A 68 -17.12 -5.72 -7.21
C THR A 68 -18.42 -6.24 -6.60
N PHE A 69 -18.60 -7.56 -6.49
CA PHE A 69 -19.81 -8.15 -5.87
C PHE A 69 -19.95 -7.78 -4.39
N ILE A 70 -18.83 -7.67 -3.67
CA ILE A 70 -18.85 -7.18 -2.28
C ILE A 70 -19.30 -5.72 -2.23
N SER A 71 -18.80 -4.88 -3.13
CA SER A 71 -19.17 -3.47 -3.22
C SER A 71 -20.67 -3.28 -3.50
N LEU A 72 -21.28 -4.15 -4.29
CA LEU A 72 -22.73 -4.13 -4.55
C LEU A 72 -23.58 -4.39 -3.29
N LYS A 73 -23.00 -5.02 -2.24
CA LYS A 73 -23.69 -5.22 -0.96
C LYS A 73 -23.71 -3.96 -0.07
N GLY A 74 -23.07 -2.90 -0.51
CA GLY A 74 -23.05 -1.60 0.15
C GLY A 74 -21.85 -1.37 1.07
N LEU A 75 -21.72 -0.10 1.50
CA LEU A 75 -20.59 0.42 2.26
C LEU A 75 -20.31 -0.35 3.57
N GLY A 76 -21.34 -0.86 4.24
CA GLY A 76 -21.19 -1.62 5.48
C GLY A 76 -20.36 -2.89 5.32
N TRP A 77 -20.53 -3.62 4.21
CA TRP A 77 -19.73 -4.81 3.88
C TRP A 77 -18.31 -4.44 3.47
N VAL A 78 -18.17 -3.43 2.62
CA VAL A 78 -16.86 -2.91 2.19
C VAL A 78 -16.04 -2.50 3.42
N SER A 79 -16.60 -1.70 4.31
CA SER A 79 -15.94 -1.24 5.53
C SER A 79 -15.51 -2.40 6.44
N LYS A 80 -16.35 -3.41 6.61
CA LYS A 80 -16.03 -4.60 7.42
C LYS A 80 -14.82 -5.36 6.86
N ILE A 81 -14.85 -5.64 5.55
CA ILE A 81 -13.78 -6.40 4.89
C ILE A 81 -12.49 -5.59 4.86
N SER A 82 -12.56 -4.29 4.55
CA SER A 82 -11.40 -3.39 4.57
C SER A 82 -10.77 -3.30 5.96
N LYS A 83 -11.60 -3.24 7.03
CA LYS A 83 -11.10 -3.24 8.40
C LYS A 83 -10.36 -4.54 8.74
N ILE A 84 -10.92 -5.69 8.39
CA ILE A 84 -10.27 -6.99 8.61
C ILE A 84 -8.99 -7.09 7.79
N GLY A 85 -9.06 -6.74 6.50
CA GLY A 85 -7.91 -6.76 5.59
C GLY A 85 -6.77 -5.85 6.08
N ALA A 86 -7.06 -4.62 6.46
CA ALA A 86 -6.06 -3.70 7.00
C ALA A 86 -5.45 -4.21 8.31
N THR A 87 -6.27 -4.76 9.21
CA THR A 87 -5.77 -5.25 10.50
C THR A 87 -4.94 -6.52 10.34
N VAL A 88 -5.48 -7.54 9.67
CA VAL A 88 -4.85 -8.86 9.56
C VAL A 88 -3.78 -8.89 8.45
N GLY A 89 -4.01 -8.17 7.35
CA GLY A 89 -3.11 -8.17 6.19
C GLY A 89 -2.02 -7.11 6.24
N THR A 90 -2.15 -6.07 7.04
CA THR A 90 -1.16 -4.98 7.09
C THR A 90 -0.64 -4.73 8.50
N ILE A 91 -1.49 -4.41 9.46
CA ILE A 91 -1.04 -3.97 10.79
C ILE A 91 -0.36 -5.10 11.56
N ILE A 92 -0.97 -6.29 11.60
CA ILE A 92 -0.39 -7.44 12.31
C ILE A 92 0.93 -7.90 11.69
N PRO A 93 1.02 -8.18 10.37
CA PRO A 93 2.28 -8.59 9.75
C PRO A 93 3.39 -7.54 9.88
N ALA A 94 3.06 -6.25 9.69
CA ALA A 94 4.02 -5.18 9.87
C ALA A 94 4.51 -5.06 11.32
N GLY A 95 3.61 -5.19 12.28
CA GLY A 95 3.95 -5.21 13.71
C GLY A 95 4.85 -6.39 14.06
N LEU A 96 4.56 -7.58 13.53
CA LEU A 96 5.40 -8.77 13.72
C LEU A 96 6.79 -8.59 13.10
N LEU A 97 6.85 -8.03 11.89
CA LEU A 97 8.12 -7.76 11.21
C LEU A 97 9.00 -6.80 12.03
N ILE A 98 8.41 -5.71 12.52
CA ILE A 98 9.11 -4.74 13.37
C ILE A 98 9.57 -5.41 14.68
N LEU A 99 8.70 -6.21 15.30
CA LEU A 99 9.02 -6.94 16.53
C LEU A 99 10.18 -7.91 16.31
N PHE A 100 10.17 -8.67 15.22
CA PHE A 100 11.29 -9.56 14.88
C PHE A 100 12.59 -8.80 14.61
N GLY A 101 12.54 -7.63 13.98
CA GLY A 101 13.70 -6.75 13.83
C GLY A 101 14.28 -6.33 15.18
N ILE A 102 13.42 -5.94 16.13
CA ILE A 102 13.84 -5.57 17.48
C ILE A 102 14.45 -6.77 18.22
N ILE A 103 13.79 -7.94 18.17
CA ILE A 103 14.30 -9.17 18.80
C ILE A 103 15.66 -9.56 18.20
N TYR A 104 15.79 -9.50 16.87
CA TYR A 104 17.04 -9.80 16.17
C TYR A 104 18.21 -8.95 16.68
N LEU A 105 18.01 -7.63 16.81
CA LEU A 105 19.02 -6.73 17.39
C LEU A 105 19.30 -7.04 18.87
N ALA A 106 18.28 -7.29 19.67
CA ALA A 106 18.41 -7.56 21.09
C ALA A 106 19.16 -8.88 21.37
N THR A 107 19.07 -9.84 20.45
CA THR A 107 19.81 -11.13 20.54
C THR A 107 21.22 -11.08 19.95
N GLY A 108 21.73 -9.88 19.60
CA GLY A 108 23.08 -9.70 19.06
C GLY A 108 23.20 -10.02 17.57
N GLY A 109 22.10 -9.96 16.82
CA GLY A 109 22.10 -10.13 15.37
C GLY A 109 23.01 -9.10 14.68
N HIS A 110 23.68 -9.52 13.62
CA HIS A 110 24.55 -8.65 12.85
C HIS A 110 23.73 -7.62 12.06
N ASN A 111 24.18 -6.37 12.05
CA ASN A 111 23.55 -5.35 11.22
C ASN A 111 23.98 -5.54 9.76
N ASN A 112 23.05 -5.98 8.91
CA ASN A 112 23.28 -6.21 7.48
C ASN A 112 23.09 -4.94 6.63
N MET A 113 22.69 -3.81 7.22
CA MET A 113 22.52 -2.55 6.49
C MET A 113 23.89 -1.98 6.10
N ASP A 114 24.11 -1.86 4.80
CA ASP A 114 25.28 -1.14 4.28
C ASP A 114 25.01 0.37 4.28
N MET A 115 25.60 1.07 5.24
CA MET A 115 25.53 2.53 5.35
C MET A 115 26.71 3.24 4.66
N SER A 116 27.56 2.52 3.95
CA SER A 116 28.77 3.07 3.29
C SER A 116 28.42 4.09 2.18
N GLN A 117 27.27 3.93 1.56
CA GLN A 117 26.74 4.82 0.50
C GLN A 117 26.08 6.09 1.06
N GLY A 118 26.02 6.25 2.38
CA GLY A 118 25.31 7.35 3.02
C GLY A 118 23.82 7.10 3.18
N PHE A 119 23.16 7.99 3.93
CA PHE A 119 21.71 7.87 4.22
C PHE A 119 20.83 8.39 3.07
N PHE A 120 21.33 9.35 2.30
CA PHE A 120 20.57 9.92 1.17
C PHE A 120 21.02 9.28 -0.14
N PRO A 121 20.05 8.81 -0.97
CA PRO A 121 20.37 8.27 -2.28
C PRO A 121 20.93 9.35 -3.19
N ASP A 122 21.87 8.98 -4.04
CA ASP A 122 22.34 9.84 -5.14
C ASP A 122 21.23 9.97 -6.20
N LEU A 123 20.52 11.10 -6.18
CA LEU A 123 19.42 11.38 -7.09
C LEU A 123 19.88 11.80 -8.50
N SER A 124 21.18 11.91 -8.74
CA SER A 124 21.71 12.12 -10.09
C SER A 124 21.63 10.85 -10.95
N ASN A 125 21.54 9.69 -10.31
CA ASN A 125 21.37 8.41 -10.98
C ASN A 125 19.89 8.15 -11.30
N PHE A 126 19.59 7.93 -12.59
CA PHE A 126 18.22 7.67 -13.06
C PHE A 126 17.54 6.48 -12.35
N ASN A 127 18.28 5.42 -12.06
CA ASN A 127 17.72 4.26 -11.35
C ASN A 127 17.28 4.62 -9.92
N ASN A 128 18.03 5.47 -9.24
CA ASN A 128 17.67 5.95 -7.91
C ASN A 128 16.42 6.86 -7.94
N LEU A 129 16.25 7.64 -9.02
CA LEU A 129 15.02 8.41 -9.26
C LEU A 129 13.81 7.50 -9.48
N VAL A 130 13.97 6.40 -10.22
CA VAL A 130 12.91 5.41 -10.43
C VAL A 130 12.53 4.76 -9.08
N LEU A 131 13.52 4.37 -8.28
CA LEU A 131 13.27 3.84 -6.92
C LEU A 131 12.58 4.86 -6.03
N ALA A 132 13.03 6.11 -6.01
CA ALA A 132 12.38 7.18 -5.26
C ALA A 132 10.93 7.39 -5.70
N SER A 133 10.65 7.35 -6.99
CA SER A 133 9.27 7.43 -7.53
C SER A 133 8.40 6.27 -7.04
N SER A 134 8.96 5.06 -6.93
CA SER A 134 8.26 3.90 -6.39
C SER A 134 7.88 4.06 -4.91
N ILE A 135 8.71 4.76 -4.13
CA ILE A 135 8.40 5.06 -2.72
C ILE A 135 7.16 5.95 -2.61
N PHE A 136 6.99 6.94 -3.48
CA PHE A 136 5.78 7.78 -3.49
C PHE A 136 4.52 6.96 -3.70
N LEU A 137 4.58 5.87 -4.47
CA LEU A 137 3.45 4.98 -4.73
C LEU A 137 2.94 4.31 -3.43
N PHE A 138 3.79 4.04 -2.45
CA PHE A 138 3.38 3.46 -1.17
C PHE A 138 2.52 4.40 -0.32
N TYR A 139 2.60 5.70 -0.56
CA TYR A 139 1.81 6.72 0.14
C TYR A 139 0.60 7.19 -0.66
N ALA A 140 0.44 6.75 -1.91
CA ALA A 140 -0.73 7.05 -2.73
C ALA A 140 -1.98 6.30 -2.23
N GLY A 141 -3.15 6.85 -2.49
CA GLY A 141 -4.45 6.22 -2.19
C GLY A 141 -5.18 6.82 -0.98
N MET A 142 -4.53 7.64 -0.15
CA MET A 142 -5.22 8.32 0.97
C MET A 142 -6.28 9.31 0.46
N GLU A 143 -6.06 9.93 -0.68
CA GLU A 143 -6.99 10.84 -1.37
C GLU A 143 -8.30 10.15 -1.77
N MET A 144 -8.25 8.84 -2.05
CA MET A 144 -9.44 8.03 -2.39
C MET A 144 -10.45 7.97 -1.23
N SER A 145 -10.01 8.16 0.00
CA SER A 145 -10.90 8.24 1.16
C SER A 145 -11.81 9.47 1.13
N GLY A 146 -11.46 10.50 0.34
CA GLY A 146 -12.24 11.73 0.19
C GLY A 146 -13.66 11.51 -0.35
N ILE A 147 -13.88 10.46 -1.14
CA ILE A 147 -15.22 10.12 -1.64
C ILE A 147 -16.18 9.69 -0.51
N HIS A 148 -15.67 9.27 0.63
CA HIS A 148 -16.43 8.79 1.77
C HIS A 148 -16.56 9.84 2.88
N VAL A 149 -16.18 11.10 2.64
CA VAL A 149 -16.23 12.16 3.66
C VAL A 149 -17.66 12.38 4.18
N MET A 150 -18.67 12.18 3.33
CA MET A 150 -20.09 12.30 3.71
C MET A 150 -20.60 11.14 4.58
N ASP A 151 -19.88 10.02 4.61
CA ASP A 151 -20.21 8.84 5.43
C ASP A 151 -19.53 8.88 6.82
N VAL A 152 -18.73 9.91 7.08
CA VAL A 152 -18.03 10.09 8.36
C VAL A 152 -19.03 10.60 9.43
N LYS A 153 -18.89 10.07 10.65
CA LYS A 153 -19.69 10.56 11.80
C LYS A 153 -19.50 12.06 11.98
N GLU A 154 -20.61 12.76 12.20
CA GLU A 154 -20.63 14.19 12.48
C GLU A 154 -19.86 14.58 13.76
N PRO A 155 -19.14 15.69 13.79
CA PRO A 155 -18.92 16.61 12.68
C PRO A 155 -17.76 16.14 11.75
N ALA A 156 -18.07 15.89 10.48
CA ALA A 156 -17.12 15.39 9.48
C ALA A 156 -15.89 16.29 9.34
N SER A 157 -16.05 17.62 9.48
CA SER A 157 -14.98 18.61 9.44
C SER A 157 -13.88 18.42 10.51
N LYS A 158 -14.17 17.76 11.62
CA LYS A 158 -13.19 17.40 12.66
C LYS A 158 -12.73 15.95 12.53
N ASN A 159 -13.66 15.04 12.30
CA ASN A 159 -13.39 13.62 12.37
C ASN A 159 -12.62 13.12 11.14
N TYR A 160 -12.92 13.63 9.95
CA TYR A 160 -12.22 13.24 8.73
C TYR A 160 -10.74 13.66 8.73
N PRO A 161 -10.37 14.94 8.96
CA PRO A 161 -8.95 15.34 9.00
C PRO A 161 -8.16 14.60 10.09
N LYS A 162 -8.77 14.36 11.25
CA LYS A 162 -8.14 13.61 12.34
C LYS A 162 -7.85 12.16 11.94
N ALA A 163 -8.81 11.50 11.28
CA ALA A 163 -8.64 10.13 10.81
C ALA A 163 -7.52 10.02 9.76
N ILE A 164 -7.50 10.94 8.79
CA ILE A 164 -6.45 11.01 7.77
C ILE A 164 -5.07 11.25 8.39
N PHE A 165 -4.97 12.19 9.33
CA PHE A 165 -3.71 12.50 10.00
C PHE A 165 -3.17 11.31 10.80
N ILE A 166 -4.03 10.62 11.56
CA ILE A 166 -3.64 9.40 12.30
C ILE A 166 -3.25 8.29 11.32
N GLY A 167 -4.00 8.09 10.25
CA GLY A 167 -3.69 7.12 9.20
C GLY A 167 -2.33 7.39 8.57
N ALA A 168 -2.03 8.64 8.24
CA ALA A 168 -0.74 9.05 7.67
C ALA A 168 0.42 8.72 8.62
N ILE A 169 0.28 9.05 9.92
CA ILE A 169 1.32 8.72 10.92
C ILE A 169 1.54 7.21 11.00
N ILE A 170 0.47 6.41 11.07
CA ILE A 170 0.56 4.94 11.15
C ILE A 170 1.29 4.40 9.91
N ILE A 171 0.94 4.86 8.71
CA ILE A 171 1.58 4.44 7.47
C ILE A 171 3.06 4.77 7.49
N VAL A 172 3.43 6.02 7.81
CA VAL A 172 4.83 6.46 7.86
C VAL A 172 5.63 5.63 8.86
N VAL A 173 5.10 5.41 10.06
CA VAL A 173 5.76 4.60 11.10
C VAL A 173 5.96 3.16 10.64
N ILE A 174 4.94 2.53 10.07
CA ILE A 174 5.01 1.15 9.56
C ILE A 174 6.06 1.05 8.45
N PHE A 175 6.06 1.96 7.48
CA PHE A 175 7.02 1.90 6.37
C PHE A 175 8.46 2.15 6.84
N ILE A 176 8.70 3.14 7.68
CA ILE A 176 10.04 3.43 8.19
C ILE A 176 10.55 2.24 9.02
N LEU A 177 9.82 1.85 10.05
CA LEU A 177 10.26 0.78 10.95
C LEU A 177 10.30 -0.59 10.27
N GLY A 178 9.35 -0.87 9.38
CA GLY A 178 9.34 -2.10 8.59
C GLY A 178 10.53 -2.20 7.64
N THR A 179 10.87 -1.12 6.94
CA THR A 179 12.05 -1.06 6.06
C THR A 179 13.33 -1.23 6.84
N PHE A 180 13.46 -0.57 7.99
CA PHE A 180 14.62 -0.76 8.87
C PHE A 180 14.71 -2.20 9.37
N ALA A 181 13.62 -2.81 9.80
CA ALA A 181 13.60 -4.20 10.26
C ALA A 181 14.04 -5.17 9.15
N LEU A 182 13.56 -4.98 7.91
CA LEU A 182 13.99 -5.78 6.76
C LEU A 182 15.47 -5.59 6.45
N GLY A 183 15.97 -4.36 6.39
CA GLY A 183 17.37 -4.07 6.10
C GLY A 183 18.34 -4.60 7.18
N LEU A 184 17.88 -4.72 8.42
CA LEU A 184 18.67 -5.31 9.51
C LEU A 184 18.79 -6.83 9.39
N ILE A 185 17.70 -7.52 9.01
CA ILE A 185 17.61 -8.99 9.02
C ILE A 185 18.13 -9.59 7.72
N ILE A 186 17.82 -8.97 6.58
CA ILE A 186 18.12 -9.52 5.24
C ILE A 186 19.50 -9.01 4.81
N PRO A 187 20.45 -9.93 4.48
CA PRO A 187 21.77 -9.58 3.99
C PRO A 187 21.75 -9.04 2.55
#